data_52fcf275797a5491adf13852570d7d14
#
_entry.id   52fcf275797a5491adf13852570d7d14
#
_cell.length_a   1.000
_cell.length_b   1.000
_cell.length_c   1.000
_cell.angle_alpha   90.00
_cell.angle_beta   90.00
_cell.angle_gamma   90.00
#
_symmetry.space_group_name_H-M   'P 1'
#
loop_
_entity.id
_entity.type
_entity.pdbx_description
1 polymer ?
#
loop_
_entity_poly.entity_id
_entity_poly.type
_entity_poly.pdbx_seq_one_letter_code
_entity_poly.pdbx_strand_id
1 'polypeptide(L)'
;MINGVRLRMKPERSTLRSYARISTLLKERIATGEFVIGARLPPDRELTVHYDVSRPTMREALIALEVEGVVSIRPGSGVYVISKHPRLENAFNIEVDLLDILQARRVMESEASALATTQLSAMQLKNITYHIDDIRKFHEADDVVGLKHAHRQFHQSIAEASGNVAVTSAIATLWSIRPSDSQIEMFTSTLRILANDKNFAYYNEIVDSLRSGIPDNARIKMRNAYTVIIDLILDEMESKAIDTARKNIKSKRDFYRST
;
A
#
# COMPACT_ATOMS: atom_id res chain seq x y z
N MET A 1 54.49 36.98 4.28
CA MET A 1 53.16 37.43 3.89
C MET A 1 52.47 36.27 3.20
N ILE A 2 51.60 35.57 3.89
CA ILE A 2 50.80 34.45 3.36
C ILE A 2 49.33 34.82 3.62
N ASN A 3 48.62 35.08 2.54
CA ASN A 3 47.22 35.49 2.55
C ASN A 3 46.31 34.38 3.08
N GLY A 4 45.64 34.72 4.19
CA GLY A 4 44.60 33.87 4.77
C GLY A 4 43.33 33.86 3.94
N VAL A 5 43.04 32.73 3.30
CA VAL A 5 41.71 32.43 2.76
C VAL A 5 40.79 31.99 3.90
N ARG A 6 39.95 32.93 4.37
CA ARG A 6 38.82 32.58 5.27
C ARG A 6 37.76 31.85 4.47
N LEU A 7 37.74 30.54 4.54
CA LEU A 7 36.57 29.72 4.15
C LEU A 7 35.42 30.03 5.11
N ARG A 8 34.46 30.82 4.65
CA ARG A 8 33.17 31.03 5.31
C ARG A 8 32.36 29.74 5.14
N MET A 9 32.46 28.83 6.10
CA MET A 9 31.49 27.75 6.23
C MET A 9 30.13 28.36 6.59
N LYS A 10 29.21 28.38 5.64
CA LYS A 10 27.79 28.67 5.88
C LYS A 10 27.16 27.50 6.65
N PRO A 11 26.20 27.76 7.54
CA PRO A 11 25.59 26.71 8.35
C PRO A 11 24.59 25.88 7.52
N GLU A 12 25.03 24.78 6.91
CA GLU A 12 24.16 23.79 6.24
C GLU A 12 23.12 23.16 7.16
N ARG A 13 23.34 23.17 8.48
CA ARG A 13 22.44 22.53 9.45
C ARG A 13 21.09 23.24 9.67
N SER A 14 20.94 24.51 9.35
CA SER A 14 19.67 25.24 9.54
C SER A 14 18.68 24.98 8.39
N THR A 15 19.17 24.86 7.17
CA THR A 15 18.37 24.62 5.96
C THR A 15 17.80 23.21 5.94
N LEU A 16 18.62 22.21 6.30
CA LEU A 16 18.22 20.79 6.44
C LEU A 16 17.05 20.60 7.42
N ARG A 17 17.07 21.33 8.55
CA ARG A 17 15.96 21.27 9.52
C ARG A 17 14.69 21.98 9.01
N SER A 18 14.85 23.02 8.19
CA SER A 18 13.72 23.84 7.71
C SER A 18 12.89 23.09 6.67
N TYR A 19 13.49 22.51 5.62
CA TYR A 19 12.71 21.80 4.60
C TYR A 19 12.05 20.52 5.15
N ALA A 20 12.73 19.78 6.03
CA ALA A 20 12.15 18.59 6.66
C ALA A 20 10.93 18.94 7.52
N ARG A 21 10.99 20.05 8.26
CA ARG A 21 9.83 20.56 9.01
C ARG A 21 8.66 20.91 8.09
N ILE A 22 8.92 21.62 6.97
CA ILE A 22 7.88 22.00 6.03
C ILE A 22 7.28 20.79 5.33
N SER A 23 8.10 19.81 4.92
CA SER A 23 7.65 18.54 4.37
C SER A 23 6.71 17.82 5.34
N THR A 24 7.06 17.74 6.64
CA THR A 24 6.21 17.13 7.66
C THR A 24 4.87 17.85 7.82
N LEU A 25 4.87 19.20 7.91
CA LEU A 25 3.63 19.96 8.04
C LEU A 25 2.71 19.81 6.81
N LEU A 26 3.28 19.79 5.61
CA LEU A 26 2.49 19.56 4.39
C LEU A 26 1.93 18.14 4.36
N LYS A 27 2.70 17.13 4.79
CA LYS A 27 2.21 15.74 4.92
C LYS A 27 1.02 15.64 5.87
N GLU A 28 1.09 16.27 7.02
CA GLU A 28 -0.02 16.30 8.00
C GLU A 28 -1.29 16.89 7.40
N ARG A 29 -1.20 18.01 6.68
CA ARG A 29 -2.34 18.64 6.01
C ARG A 29 -2.92 17.77 4.88
N ILE A 30 -2.09 17.04 4.14
CA ILE A 30 -2.52 16.08 3.13
C ILE A 30 -3.19 14.88 3.80
N ALA A 31 -2.61 14.33 4.86
CA ALA A 31 -3.16 13.19 5.59
C ALA A 31 -4.52 13.50 6.22
N THR A 32 -4.70 14.71 6.77
CA THR A 32 -5.99 15.18 7.33
C THR A 32 -7.05 15.49 6.28
N GLY A 33 -6.68 15.47 4.98
CA GLY A 33 -7.61 15.66 3.87
C GLY A 33 -7.84 17.11 3.48
N GLU A 34 -7.05 18.06 3.98
CA GLU A 34 -7.10 19.46 3.54
C GLU A 34 -6.75 19.56 2.05
N PHE A 35 -5.82 18.73 1.58
CA PHE A 35 -5.52 18.54 0.17
C PHE A 35 -5.87 17.11 -0.22
N VAL A 36 -6.92 16.93 -1.04
CA VAL A 36 -7.38 15.61 -1.49
C VAL A 36 -6.48 15.05 -2.61
N ILE A 37 -6.46 13.73 -2.76
CA ILE A 37 -5.73 13.07 -3.85
C ILE A 37 -6.24 13.59 -5.21
N GLY A 38 -5.33 13.93 -6.11
CA GLY A 38 -5.59 14.55 -7.41
C GLY A 38 -5.66 16.09 -7.36
N ALA A 39 -5.77 16.72 -6.18
CA ALA A 39 -5.76 18.17 -6.07
C ALA A 39 -4.38 18.75 -6.34
N ARG A 40 -4.37 19.95 -6.91
CA ARG A 40 -3.16 20.76 -7.06
C ARG A 40 -2.88 21.50 -5.76
N LEU A 41 -1.65 21.44 -5.26
CA LEU A 41 -1.20 22.29 -4.16
C LEU A 41 -1.16 23.75 -4.57
N PRO A 42 -1.29 24.69 -3.62
CA PRO A 42 -1.05 26.11 -3.88
C PRO A 42 0.32 26.35 -4.53
N PRO A 43 0.46 27.37 -5.37
CA PRO A 43 1.74 27.69 -6.01
C PRO A 43 2.86 27.90 -5.00
N ASP A 44 4.09 27.56 -5.36
CA ASP A 44 5.28 27.71 -4.51
C ASP A 44 5.36 29.09 -3.85
N ARG A 45 4.96 30.15 -4.59
CA ARG A 45 4.96 31.52 -4.08
C ARG A 45 4.02 31.70 -2.88
N GLU A 46 2.86 31.09 -2.91
CA GLU A 46 1.88 31.17 -1.81
C GLU A 46 2.35 30.33 -0.62
N LEU A 47 2.87 29.13 -0.89
CA LEU A 47 3.41 28.25 0.15
C LEU A 47 4.62 28.90 0.86
N THR A 48 5.52 29.58 0.12
CA THR A 48 6.66 30.29 0.74
C THR A 48 6.21 31.38 1.69
N VAL A 49 5.18 32.13 1.33
CA VAL A 49 4.61 33.17 2.20
C VAL A 49 3.90 32.56 3.42
N HIS A 50 3.11 31.52 3.19
CA HIS A 50 2.35 30.86 4.26
C HIS A 50 3.23 30.21 5.34
N TYR A 51 4.36 29.61 4.93
CA TYR A 51 5.27 28.92 5.84
C TYR A 51 6.48 29.80 6.28
N ASP A 52 6.56 31.03 5.80
CA ASP A 52 7.66 31.97 6.07
C ASP A 52 9.05 31.35 5.80
N VAL A 53 9.23 30.81 4.60
CA VAL A 53 10.48 30.17 4.16
C VAL A 53 10.95 30.68 2.80
N SER A 54 12.23 30.47 2.52
CA SER A 54 12.79 30.82 1.20
C SER A 54 12.24 29.89 0.10
N ARG A 55 12.20 30.39 -1.15
CA ARG A 55 11.82 29.56 -2.31
C ARG A 55 12.67 28.27 -2.46
N PRO A 56 14.00 28.32 -2.31
CA PRO A 56 14.80 27.10 -2.31
C PRO A 56 14.35 26.09 -1.25
N THR A 57 14.13 26.53 0.00
CA THR A 57 13.69 25.66 1.09
C THR A 57 12.33 25.02 0.80
N MET A 58 11.38 25.78 0.25
CA MET A 58 10.08 25.22 -0.16
C MET A 58 10.24 24.19 -1.26
N ARG A 59 11.08 24.48 -2.27
CA ARG A 59 11.33 23.54 -3.36
C ARG A 59 11.97 22.24 -2.88
N GLU A 60 12.94 22.31 -1.96
CA GLU A 60 13.52 21.14 -1.32
C GLU A 60 12.46 20.32 -0.54
N ALA A 61 11.54 21.00 0.17
CA ALA A 61 10.45 20.33 0.86
C ALA A 61 9.49 19.61 -0.12
N LEU A 62 9.15 20.24 -1.24
CA LEU A 62 8.29 19.65 -2.28
C LEU A 62 9.00 18.46 -2.99
N ILE A 63 10.30 18.58 -3.26
CA ILE A 63 11.10 17.46 -3.79
C ILE A 63 11.14 16.30 -2.79
N ALA A 64 11.31 16.56 -1.51
CA ALA A 64 11.25 15.52 -0.48
C ALA A 64 9.89 14.80 -0.48
N LEU A 65 8.78 15.54 -0.60
CA LEU A 65 7.44 14.96 -0.72
C LEU A 65 7.25 14.17 -2.02
N GLU A 66 7.88 14.56 -3.11
CA GLU A 66 7.86 13.82 -4.37
C GLU A 66 8.66 12.53 -4.26
N VAL A 67 9.85 12.57 -3.66
CA VAL A 67 10.66 11.39 -3.34
C VAL A 67 9.89 10.43 -2.42
N GLU A 68 9.17 10.95 -1.43
CA GLU A 68 8.30 10.14 -0.58
C GLU A 68 7.02 9.65 -1.29
N GLY A 69 6.77 10.06 -2.54
CA GLY A 69 5.61 9.65 -3.33
C GLY A 69 4.27 10.20 -2.81
N VAL A 70 4.31 11.30 -2.05
CA VAL A 70 3.10 11.99 -1.56
C VAL A 70 2.56 12.96 -2.61
N VAL A 71 3.46 13.61 -3.37
CA VAL A 71 3.10 14.52 -4.44
C VAL A 71 3.81 14.16 -5.75
N SER A 72 3.37 14.75 -6.86
CA SER A 72 4.02 14.70 -8.18
C SER A 72 4.24 16.12 -8.69
N ILE A 73 5.49 16.47 -8.99
CA ILE A 73 5.86 17.78 -9.56
C ILE A 73 5.77 17.68 -11.09
N ARG A 74 4.83 18.41 -11.68
CA ARG A 74 4.63 18.46 -13.14
C ARG A 74 5.19 19.78 -13.68
N PRO A 75 6.29 19.76 -14.45
CA PRO A 75 6.89 20.98 -14.98
C PRO A 75 5.86 21.86 -15.72
N GLY A 76 5.80 23.14 -15.40
CA GLY A 76 4.85 24.10 -15.98
C GLY A 76 3.40 23.95 -15.53
N SER A 77 3.02 22.86 -14.86
CA SER A 77 1.65 22.59 -14.43
C SER A 77 1.45 22.76 -12.92
N GLY A 78 2.45 22.43 -12.10
CA GLY A 78 2.40 22.56 -10.64
C GLY A 78 2.63 21.26 -9.90
N VAL A 79 2.29 21.23 -8.61
CA VAL A 79 2.47 20.09 -7.70
C VAL A 79 1.11 19.49 -7.39
N TYR A 80 0.96 18.19 -7.53
CA TYR A 80 -0.30 17.47 -7.35
C TYR A 80 -0.17 16.40 -6.26
N VAL A 81 -1.16 16.29 -5.40
CA VAL A 81 -1.23 15.23 -4.38
C VAL A 81 -1.52 13.89 -5.05
N ILE A 82 -0.68 12.89 -4.82
CA ILE A 82 -0.85 11.54 -5.37
C ILE A 82 -1.07 10.47 -4.31
N SER A 83 -0.71 10.76 -3.05
CA SER A 83 -0.93 9.85 -1.93
C SER A 83 -1.10 10.63 -0.63
N LYS A 84 -1.87 10.11 0.32
CA LYS A 84 -1.97 10.64 1.69
C LYS A 84 -0.81 10.21 2.59
N HIS A 85 -0.12 9.15 2.23
CA HIS A 85 0.96 8.56 3.02
C HIS A 85 2.23 8.41 2.18
N PRO A 86 3.42 8.59 2.79
CA PRO A 86 4.69 8.32 2.13
C PRO A 86 4.74 6.88 1.60
N ARG A 87 5.34 6.71 0.42
CA ARG A 87 5.65 5.36 -0.09
C ARG A 87 6.90 4.86 0.60
N LEU A 88 6.79 3.71 1.25
CA LEU A 88 7.95 3.05 1.86
C LEU A 88 8.97 2.53 0.83
N GLU A 89 8.55 2.35 -0.40
CA GLU A 89 9.42 1.93 -1.53
C GLU A 89 10.68 2.81 -1.66
N ASN A 90 10.57 4.11 -1.34
CA ASN A 90 11.70 5.04 -1.44
C ASN A 90 12.63 5.03 -0.21
N ALA A 91 12.19 4.43 0.91
CA ALA A 91 13.02 4.37 2.11
C ALA A 91 14.12 3.29 2.00
N PHE A 92 13.92 2.25 1.20
CA PHE A 92 14.83 1.11 1.14
C PHE A 92 15.35 0.76 -0.26
N ASN A 93 14.78 1.33 -1.34
CA ASN A 93 15.15 0.97 -2.72
C ASN A 93 15.20 -0.56 -2.95
N ILE A 94 14.33 -1.31 -2.24
CA ILE A 94 14.26 -2.76 -2.27
C ILE A 94 13.05 -3.13 -3.12
N GLU A 95 13.29 -3.88 -4.18
CA GLU A 95 12.24 -4.54 -4.94
C GLU A 95 11.70 -5.69 -4.08
N VAL A 96 10.50 -5.54 -3.53
CA VAL A 96 9.89 -6.52 -2.63
C VAL A 96 8.97 -7.43 -3.44
N ASP A 97 9.21 -8.74 -3.36
CA ASP A 97 8.36 -9.73 -4.00
C ASP A 97 6.96 -9.79 -3.35
N LEU A 98 5.93 -10.01 -4.17
CA LEU A 98 4.56 -10.15 -3.69
C LEU A 98 4.41 -11.28 -2.65
N LEU A 99 5.10 -12.41 -2.86
CA LEU A 99 5.04 -13.55 -1.94
C LEU A 99 5.63 -13.20 -0.57
N ASP A 100 6.72 -12.40 -0.53
CA ASP A 100 7.30 -11.91 0.72
C ASP A 100 6.33 -10.98 1.46
N ILE A 101 5.65 -10.08 0.74
CA ILE A 101 4.63 -9.20 1.30
C ILE A 101 3.48 -10.03 1.90
N LEU A 102 2.98 -11.01 1.16
CA LEU A 102 1.88 -11.87 1.61
C LEU A 102 2.29 -12.74 2.80
N GLN A 103 3.53 -13.25 2.83
CA GLN A 103 4.05 -13.98 3.96
C GLN A 103 4.13 -13.11 5.22
N ALA A 104 4.62 -11.88 5.10
CA ALA A 104 4.66 -10.93 6.21
C ALA A 104 3.26 -10.58 6.72
N ARG A 105 2.30 -10.31 5.81
CA ARG A 105 0.90 -10.09 6.18
C ARG A 105 0.30 -11.31 6.86
N ARG A 106 0.53 -12.51 6.35
CA ARG A 106 0.06 -13.76 6.97
C ARG A 106 0.46 -13.86 8.42
N VAL A 107 1.71 -13.55 8.75
CA VAL A 107 2.20 -13.59 10.13
C VAL A 107 1.52 -12.51 10.98
N MET A 108 1.55 -11.27 10.54
CA MET A 108 1.10 -10.13 11.35
C MET A 108 -0.43 -10.06 11.49
N GLU A 109 -1.17 -10.32 10.42
CA GLU A 109 -2.62 -10.25 10.44
C GLU A 109 -3.26 -11.44 11.12
N SER A 110 -2.59 -12.61 11.16
CA SER A 110 -3.03 -13.73 11.98
C SER A 110 -3.01 -13.39 13.46
N GLU A 111 -1.94 -12.76 13.95
CA GLU A 111 -1.86 -12.31 15.34
C GLU A 111 -2.80 -11.14 15.63
N ALA A 112 -2.94 -10.20 14.70
CA ALA A 112 -3.91 -9.11 14.83
C ALA A 112 -5.35 -9.62 14.96
N SER A 113 -5.72 -10.66 14.18
CA SER A 113 -7.04 -11.32 14.27
C SER A 113 -7.25 -11.97 15.63
N ALA A 114 -6.24 -12.64 16.18
CA ALA A 114 -6.31 -13.23 17.52
C ALA A 114 -6.50 -12.15 18.61
N LEU A 115 -5.78 -11.03 18.51
CA LEU A 115 -5.96 -9.90 19.43
C LEU A 115 -7.35 -9.28 19.29
N ALA A 116 -7.85 -9.13 18.07
CA ALA A 116 -9.16 -8.55 17.80
C ALA A 116 -10.28 -9.30 18.51
N THR A 117 -10.27 -10.65 18.54
CA THR A 117 -11.34 -11.44 19.15
C THR A 117 -11.59 -11.14 20.63
N THR A 118 -10.57 -10.65 21.34
CA THR A 118 -10.68 -10.38 22.80
C THR A 118 -11.32 -9.04 23.13
N GLN A 119 -11.48 -8.14 22.16
CA GLN A 119 -11.97 -6.78 22.39
C GLN A 119 -12.88 -6.26 21.27
N LEU A 120 -13.25 -7.13 20.32
CA LEU A 120 -14.09 -6.79 19.19
C LEU A 120 -15.49 -6.35 19.63
N SER A 121 -15.84 -5.10 19.38
CA SER A 121 -17.21 -4.59 19.61
C SER A 121 -18.15 -5.04 18.50
N ALA A 122 -19.45 -5.08 18.80
CA ALA A 122 -20.49 -5.35 17.80
C ALA A 122 -20.46 -4.36 16.62
N MET A 123 -20.11 -3.10 16.87
CA MET A 123 -19.99 -2.08 15.84
C MET A 123 -18.81 -2.39 14.89
N GLN A 124 -17.66 -2.77 15.43
CA GLN A 124 -16.48 -3.15 14.62
C GLN A 124 -16.77 -4.40 13.80
N LEU A 125 -17.41 -5.42 14.40
CA LEU A 125 -17.80 -6.63 13.68
C LEU A 125 -18.76 -6.30 12.51
N LYS A 126 -19.72 -5.41 12.73
CA LYS A 126 -20.63 -4.94 11.67
C LYS A 126 -19.88 -4.21 10.57
N ASN A 127 -18.91 -3.36 10.90
CA ASN A 127 -18.06 -2.66 9.92
C ASN A 127 -17.23 -3.64 9.08
N ILE A 128 -16.59 -4.63 9.72
CA ILE A 128 -15.84 -5.68 9.02
C ILE A 128 -16.74 -6.44 8.04
N THR A 129 -17.96 -6.82 8.49
CA THR A 129 -18.91 -7.53 7.63
C THR A 129 -19.40 -6.66 6.46
N TYR A 130 -19.58 -5.35 6.67
CA TYR A 130 -19.97 -4.42 5.61
C TYR A 130 -18.99 -4.40 4.43
N HIS A 131 -17.69 -4.57 4.68
CA HIS A 131 -16.71 -4.63 3.60
C HIS A 131 -16.87 -5.85 2.69
N ILE A 132 -17.50 -6.93 3.16
CA ILE A 132 -17.85 -8.09 2.31
C ILE A 132 -18.93 -7.70 1.29
N ASP A 133 -19.90 -6.90 1.68
CA ASP A 133 -20.93 -6.38 0.78
C ASP A 133 -20.34 -5.43 -0.26
N ASP A 134 -19.38 -4.59 0.13
CA ASP A 134 -18.63 -3.76 -0.80
C ASP A 134 -17.79 -4.60 -1.80
N ILE A 135 -17.12 -5.65 -1.33
CA ILE A 135 -16.38 -6.58 -2.19
C ILE A 135 -17.31 -7.20 -3.23
N ARG A 136 -18.49 -7.68 -2.81
CA ARG A 136 -19.52 -8.24 -3.71
C ARG A 136 -19.95 -7.21 -4.74
N LYS A 137 -20.34 -6.03 -4.31
CA LYS A 137 -20.77 -4.93 -5.15
C LYS A 137 -19.75 -4.55 -6.23
N PHE A 138 -18.48 -4.39 -5.84
CA PHE A 138 -17.44 -4.02 -6.78
C PHE A 138 -17.07 -5.16 -7.72
N HIS A 139 -17.14 -6.41 -7.25
CA HIS A 139 -16.96 -7.58 -8.10
C HIS A 139 -18.05 -7.68 -9.19
N GLU A 140 -19.32 -7.55 -8.80
CA GLU A 140 -20.46 -7.57 -9.73
C GLU A 140 -20.42 -6.42 -10.75
N ALA A 141 -19.88 -5.26 -10.35
CA ALA A 141 -19.70 -4.09 -11.22
C ALA A 141 -18.43 -4.16 -12.10
N ASP A 142 -17.61 -5.22 -11.99
CA ASP A 142 -16.26 -5.34 -12.58
C ASP A 142 -15.33 -4.15 -12.23
N ASP A 143 -15.58 -3.49 -11.10
CA ASP A 143 -14.74 -2.40 -10.60
C ASP A 143 -13.54 -2.94 -9.83
N VAL A 144 -12.43 -3.14 -10.55
CA VAL A 144 -11.17 -3.67 -9.99
C VAL A 144 -10.57 -2.75 -8.93
N VAL A 145 -10.72 -1.44 -9.09
CA VAL A 145 -10.15 -0.47 -8.14
C VAL A 145 -10.94 -0.52 -6.82
N GLY A 146 -12.26 -0.52 -6.92
CA GLY A 146 -13.16 -0.69 -5.78
C GLY A 146 -12.96 -2.03 -5.07
N LEU A 147 -12.83 -3.14 -5.84
CA LEU A 147 -12.59 -4.47 -5.30
C LEU A 147 -11.31 -4.54 -4.46
N LYS A 148 -10.17 -4.05 -4.99
CA LYS A 148 -8.91 -3.98 -4.25
C LYS A 148 -9.00 -3.11 -3.00
N HIS A 149 -9.71 -1.99 -3.12
CA HIS A 149 -9.91 -1.09 -1.98
C HIS A 149 -10.73 -1.77 -0.88
N ALA A 150 -11.87 -2.37 -1.21
CA ALA A 150 -12.74 -3.05 -0.25
C ALA A 150 -12.05 -4.24 0.42
N HIS A 151 -11.29 -5.05 -0.34
CA HIS A 151 -10.46 -6.12 0.23
C HIS A 151 -9.45 -5.59 1.25
N ARG A 152 -8.73 -4.51 0.90
CA ARG A 152 -7.80 -3.85 1.83
C ARG A 152 -8.52 -3.33 3.08
N GLN A 153 -9.67 -2.68 2.94
CA GLN A 153 -10.45 -2.15 4.08
C GLN A 153 -10.92 -3.28 5.00
N PHE A 154 -11.33 -4.42 4.47
CA PHE A 154 -11.67 -5.61 5.24
C PHE A 154 -10.53 -6.02 6.17
N HIS A 155 -9.32 -6.18 5.64
CA HIS A 155 -8.15 -6.57 6.44
C HIS A 155 -7.71 -5.48 7.43
N GLN A 156 -7.73 -4.21 7.01
CA GLN A 156 -7.37 -3.08 7.88
C GLN A 156 -8.33 -2.91 9.05
N SER A 157 -9.63 -3.09 8.84
CA SER A 157 -10.62 -3.00 9.92
C SER A 157 -10.45 -4.11 10.97
N ILE A 158 -9.98 -5.30 10.57
CA ILE A 158 -9.61 -6.36 11.52
C ILE A 158 -8.35 -5.96 12.31
N ALA A 159 -7.34 -5.41 11.64
CA ALA A 159 -6.13 -4.92 12.31
C ALA A 159 -6.45 -3.80 13.32
N GLU A 160 -7.34 -2.87 12.98
CA GLU A 160 -7.81 -1.81 13.88
C GLU A 160 -8.56 -2.38 15.10
N ALA A 161 -9.36 -3.42 14.89
CA ALA A 161 -10.07 -4.11 15.97
C ALA A 161 -9.13 -4.83 16.95
N SER A 162 -7.86 -5.05 16.59
CA SER A 162 -6.85 -5.56 17.52
C SER A 162 -6.58 -4.62 18.71
N GLY A 163 -6.96 -3.34 18.61
CA GLY A 163 -6.72 -2.31 19.63
C GLY A 163 -5.24 -1.95 19.83
N ASN A 164 -4.34 -2.52 19.05
CA ASN A 164 -2.91 -2.27 19.15
C ASN A 164 -2.43 -1.37 17.99
N VAL A 165 -2.23 -0.09 18.30
CA VAL A 165 -1.83 0.93 17.29
C VAL A 165 -0.54 0.57 16.57
N ALA A 166 0.45 -0.06 17.26
CA ALA A 166 1.72 -0.44 16.64
C ALA A 166 1.50 -1.57 15.61
N VAL A 167 0.69 -2.59 15.93
CA VAL A 167 0.32 -3.66 15.01
C VAL A 167 -0.46 -3.12 13.82
N THR A 168 -1.46 -2.26 14.05
CA THR A 168 -2.24 -1.62 13.00
C THR A 168 -1.35 -0.80 12.04
N SER A 169 -0.43 0.00 12.59
CA SER A 169 0.50 0.81 11.79
C SER A 169 1.46 -0.05 10.96
N ALA A 170 1.98 -1.13 11.53
CA ALA A 170 2.86 -2.06 10.81
C ALA A 170 2.11 -2.78 9.67
N ILE A 171 0.87 -3.23 9.90
CA ILE A 171 0.04 -3.83 8.86
C ILE A 171 -0.30 -2.82 7.76
N ALA A 172 -0.68 -1.58 8.12
CA ALA A 172 -0.94 -0.51 7.16
C ALA A 172 0.29 -0.22 6.28
N THR A 173 1.48 -0.30 6.87
CA THR A 173 2.77 -0.22 6.19
C THR A 173 2.94 -1.32 5.15
N LEU A 174 2.71 -2.59 5.52
CA LEU A 174 2.76 -3.72 4.57
C LEU A 174 1.77 -3.58 3.42
N TRP A 175 0.59 -2.99 3.68
CA TRP A 175 -0.40 -2.68 2.65
C TRP A 175 -0.02 -1.51 1.74
N SER A 176 0.93 -0.67 2.13
CA SER A 176 1.44 0.43 1.30
C SER A 176 2.57 0.01 0.36
N ILE A 177 3.22 -1.13 0.61
CA ILE A 177 4.26 -1.67 -0.29
C ILE A 177 3.61 -2.06 -1.61
N ARG A 178 4.19 -1.58 -2.70
CA ARG A 178 3.71 -1.84 -4.05
C ARG A 178 4.64 -2.82 -4.77
N PRO A 179 4.20 -4.04 -5.05
CA PRO A 179 4.97 -4.96 -5.89
C PRO A 179 4.96 -4.51 -7.36
N SER A 180 5.68 -5.22 -8.24
CA SER A 180 5.70 -4.93 -9.68
C SER A 180 4.30 -4.98 -10.30
N ASP A 181 4.11 -4.31 -11.45
CA ASP A 181 2.80 -4.25 -12.11
C ASP A 181 2.28 -5.65 -12.48
N SER A 182 3.15 -6.56 -12.92
CA SER A 182 2.79 -7.95 -13.21
C SER A 182 2.31 -8.72 -11.97
N GLN A 183 2.92 -8.47 -10.82
CA GLN A 183 2.52 -9.06 -9.53
C GLN A 183 1.21 -8.46 -9.01
N ILE A 184 0.96 -7.17 -9.25
CA ILE A 184 -0.34 -6.52 -8.96
C ILE A 184 -1.44 -7.14 -9.80
N GLU A 185 -1.16 -7.49 -11.05
CA GLU A 185 -2.11 -8.15 -11.94
C GLU A 185 -2.47 -9.55 -11.45
N MET A 186 -1.48 -10.37 -11.05
CA MET A 186 -1.71 -11.68 -10.43
C MET A 186 -2.53 -11.57 -9.14
N PHE A 187 -2.20 -10.65 -8.26
CA PHE A 187 -2.99 -10.42 -7.05
C PHE A 187 -4.43 -10.02 -7.37
N THR A 188 -4.63 -9.20 -8.42
CA THR A 188 -5.97 -8.80 -8.88
C THR A 188 -6.78 -10.01 -9.39
N SER A 189 -6.15 -10.89 -10.18
CA SER A 189 -6.77 -12.14 -10.64
C SER A 189 -7.21 -13.00 -9.45
N THR A 190 -6.34 -13.14 -8.46
CA THR A 190 -6.63 -13.88 -7.22
C THR A 190 -7.83 -13.29 -6.48
N LEU A 191 -7.91 -11.97 -6.33
CA LEU A 191 -9.07 -11.32 -5.68
C LEU A 191 -10.38 -11.58 -6.43
N ARG A 192 -10.36 -11.61 -7.75
CA ARG A 192 -11.52 -11.96 -8.57
C ARG A 192 -11.97 -13.41 -8.34
N ILE A 193 -11.02 -14.35 -8.21
CA ILE A 193 -11.32 -15.75 -7.88
C ILE A 193 -11.99 -15.85 -6.51
N LEU A 194 -11.45 -15.20 -5.50
CA LEU A 194 -12.02 -15.20 -4.14
C LEU A 194 -13.42 -14.56 -4.09
N ALA A 195 -13.64 -13.48 -4.85
CA ALA A 195 -14.91 -12.79 -4.91
C ALA A 195 -15.96 -13.54 -5.77
N ASN A 196 -15.54 -14.43 -6.68
CA ASN A 196 -16.42 -15.24 -7.50
C ASN A 196 -17.01 -16.45 -6.74
N ASP A 197 -16.49 -16.78 -5.56
CA ASP A 197 -17.10 -17.79 -4.71
C ASP A 197 -18.47 -17.31 -4.22
N LYS A 198 -19.54 -18.03 -4.60
CA LYS A 198 -20.92 -17.70 -4.27
C LYS A 198 -21.18 -17.53 -2.77
N ASN A 199 -20.40 -18.23 -1.95
CA ASN A 199 -20.53 -18.21 -0.50
C ASN A 199 -19.60 -17.21 0.16
N PHE A 200 -18.69 -16.57 -0.59
CA PHE A 200 -17.64 -15.72 -0.03
C PHE A 200 -16.90 -16.39 1.12
N ALA A 201 -16.61 -17.71 0.98
CA ALA A 201 -16.09 -18.54 2.05
C ALA A 201 -14.82 -17.97 2.66
N TYR A 202 -13.90 -17.44 1.84
CA TYR A 202 -12.70 -16.76 2.30
C TYR A 202 -12.98 -15.71 3.39
N TYR A 203 -13.92 -14.79 3.12
CA TYR A 203 -14.23 -13.68 4.02
C TYR A 203 -15.11 -14.12 5.19
N ASN A 204 -16.13 -14.94 4.93
CA ASN A 204 -17.09 -15.38 5.93
C ASN A 204 -16.43 -16.26 7.00
N GLU A 205 -15.51 -17.14 6.64
CA GLU A 205 -14.78 -17.96 7.61
C GLU A 205 -13.92 -17.13 8.56
N ILE A 206 -13.31 -16.04 8.06
CA ILE A 206 -12.59 -15.09 8.91
C ILE A 206 -13.55 -14.42 9.88
N VAL A 207 -14.67 -13.86 9.40
CA VAL A 207 -15.66 -13.17 10.22
C VAL A 207 -16.26 -14.10 11.29
N ASP A 208 -16.59 -15.33 10.92
CA ASP A 208 -17.13 -16.33 11.85
C ASP A 208 -16.10 -16.71 12.93
N SER A 209 -14.82 -16.78 12.56
CA SER A 209 -13.77 -17.02 13.53
C SER A 209 -13.61 -15.88 14.53
N LEU A 210 -13.70 -14.62 14.07
CA LEU A 210 -13.71 -13.45 14.94
C LEU A 210 -14.93 -13.45 15.88
N ARG A 211 -16.10 -13.80 15.36
CA ARG A 211 -17.36 -13.89 16.14
C ARG A 211 -17.31 -14.98 17.22
N SER A 212 -16.52 -16.04 17.00
CA SER A 212 -16.37 -17.13 17.96
C SER A 212 -15.76 -16.68 19.30
N GLY A 213 -15.05 -15.57 19.34
CA GLY A 213 -14.35 -15.08 20.54
C GLY A 213 -13.12 -15.91 20.91
N ILE A 214 -12.69 -16.86 20.07
CA ILE A 214 -11.57 -17.77 20.34
C ILE A 214 -10.33 -17.29 19.55
N PRO A 215 -9.29 -16.73 20.24
CA PRO A 215 -8.12 -16.16 19.59
C PRO A 215 -7.40 -17.12 18.64
N ASP A 216 -7.19 -18.38 19.05
CA ASP A 216 -6.50 -19.39 18.24
C ASP A 216 -7.27 -19.74 16.97
N ASN A 217 -8.60 -19.73 17.03
CA ASN A 217 -9.43 -19.97 15.86
C ASN A 217 -9.25 -18.84 14.84
N ALA A 218 -9.32 -17.58 15.28
CA ALA A 218 -9.11 -16.43 14.41
C ALA A 218 -7.70 -16.40 13.80
N ARG A 219 -6.68 -16.71 14.60
CA ARG A 219 -5.29 -16.83 14.12
C ARG A 219 -5.18 -17.86 12.99
N ILE A 220 -5.72 -19.06 13.22
CA ILE A 220 -5.64 -20.16 12.26
C ILE A 220 -6.42 -19.82 10.98
N LYS A 221 -7.63 -19.27 11.10
CA LYS A 221 -8.45 -18.92 9.93
C LYS A 221 -7.81 -17.84 9.08
N MET A 222 -7.28 -16.77 9.67
CA MET A 222 -6.56 -15.72 8.93
C MET A 222 -5.30 -16.29 8.27
N ARG A 223 -4.54 -17.15 8.96
CA ARG A 223 -3.36 -17.81 8.38
C ARG A 223 -3.73 -18.65 7.17
N ASN A 224 -4.79 -19.44 7.27
CA ASN A 224 -5.27 -20.28 6.18
C ASN A 224 -5.76 -19.45 4.99
N ALA A 225 -6.45 -18.35 5.26
CA ALA A 225 -6.91 -17.42 4.23
C ALA A 225 -5.74 -16.87 3.39
N TYR A 226 -4.65 -16.46 4.03
CA TYR A 226 -3.43 -16.06 3.30
C TYR A 226 -2.75 -17.23 2.57
N THR A 227 -2.81 -18.44 3.10
CA THR A 227 -2.29 -19.62 2.42
C THR A 227 -3.04 -19.84 1.10
N VAL A 228 -4.37 -19.72 1.10
CA VAL A 228 -5.18 -19.80 -0.14
C VAL A 228 -4.75 -18.75 -1.17
N ILE A 229 -4.52 -17.50 -0.76
CA ILE A 229 -4.04 -16.46 -1.68
C ILE A 229 -2.67 -16.82 -2.28
N ILE A 230 -1.74 -17.27 -1.43
CA ILE A 230 -0.39 -17.65 -1.85
C ILE A 230 -0.44 -18.81 -2.84
N ASP A 231 -1.23 -19.85 -2.55
CA ASP A 231 -1.38 -21.03 -3.41
C ASP A 231 -1.96 -20.64 -4.78
N LEU A 232 -3.01 -19.81 -4.83
CA LEU A 232 -3.59 -19.32 -6.07
C LEU A 232 -2.58 -18.53 -6.92
N ILE A 233 -1.74 -17.74 -6.29
CA ILE A 233 -0.69 -16.97 -6.99
C ILE A 233 0.40 -17.93 -7.53
N LEU A 234 0.81 -18.91 -6.75
CA LEU A 234 1.78 -19.93 -7.19
C LEU A 234 1.24 -20.74 -8.36
N ASP A 235 -0.02 -21.15 -8.33
CA ASP A 235 -0.69 -21.86 -9.43
C ASP A 235 -0.73 -21.00 -10.72
N GLU A 236 -1.00 -19.69 -10.59
CA GLU A 236 -0.98 -18.76 -11.73
C GLU A 236 0.45 -18.60 -12.28
N MET A 237 1.46 -18.49 -11.40
CA MET A 237 2.88 -18.41 -11.79
C MET A 237 3.31 -19.68 -12.55
N GLU A 238 2.95 -20.87 -12.06
CA GLU A 238 3.24 -22.15 -12.74
C GLU A 238 2.60 -22.20 -14.12
N SER A 239 1.31 -21.87 -14.21
CA SER A 239 0.57 -21.84 -15.47
C SER A 239 1.23 -20.92 -16.50
N LYS A 240 1.59 -19.70 -16.10
CA LYS A 240 2.28 -18.73 -16.98
C LYS A 240 3.66 -19.23 -17.43
N ALA A 241 4.41 -19.88 -16.54
CA ALA A 241 5.72 -20.46 -16.89
C ALA A 241 5.59 -21.58 -17.93
N ILE A 242 4.62 -22.49 -17.75
CA ILE A 242 4.33 -23.57 -18.70
C ILE A 242 3.93 -23.01 -20.06
N ASP A 243 3.02 -22.04 -20.10
CA ASP A 243 2.56 -21.43 -21.35
C ASP A 243 3.69 -20.69 -22.10
N THR A 244 4.55 -20.01 -21.35
CA THR A 244 5.73 -19.36 -21.92
C THR A 244 6.69 -20.38 -22.53
N ALA A 245 6.97 -21.46 -21.83
CA ALA A 245 7.82 -22.55 -22.33
C ALA A 245 7.21 -23.20 -23.60
N ARG A 246 5.89 -23.45 -23.61
CA ARG A 246 5.18 -23.98 -24.80
C ARG A 246 5.27 -23.05 -26.01
N LYS A 247 5.05 -21.75 -25.81
CA LYS A 247 5.15 -20.73 -26.88
C LYS A 247 6.58 -20.69 -27.47
N ASN A 248 7.60 -20.71 -26.61
CA ASN A 248 8.99 -20.69 -27.03
C ASN A 248 9.36 -21.92 -27.85
N ILE A 249 8.91 -23.11 -27.43
CA ILE A 249 9.17 -24.36 -28.16
C ILE A 249 8.42 -24.36 -29.51
N LYS A 250 7.16 -23.87 -29.54
CA LYS A 250 6.40 -23.75 -30.78
C LYS A 250 7.10 -22.83 -31.77
N SER A 251 7.52 -21.64 -31.36
CA SER A 251 8.26 -20.69 -32.19
C SER A 251 9.54 -21.30 -32.78
N LYS A 252 10.31 -22.04 -31.95
CA LYS A 252 11.49 -22.78 -32.45
C LYS A 252 11.14 -23.84 -33.50
N ARG A 253 10.06 -24.62 -33.25
CA ARG A 253 9.59 -25.62 -34.23
C ARG A 253 9.23 -24.99 -35.58
N ASP A 254 8.49 -23.89 -35.53
CA ASP A 254 8.03 -23.20 -36.76
C ASP A 254 9.25 -22.66 -37.55
N PHE A 255 10.24 -22.10 -36.83
CA PHE A 255 11.51 -21.66 -37.46
C PHE A 255 12.24 -22.80 -38.17
N TYR A 256 12.47 -23.95 -37.49
CA TYR A 256 13.20 -25.07 -38.06
C TYR A 256 12.40 -25.91 -39.09
N ARG A 257 11.11 -25.64 -39.27
CA ARG A 257 10.27 -26.27 -40.29
C ARG A 257 10.07 -25.40 -41.54
N SER A 258 10.33 -24.10 -41.42
CA SER A 258 10.23 -23.15 -42.53
C SER A 258 11.52 -22.94 -43.28
N THR A 259 12.63 -23.50 -42.80
CA THR A 259 13.94 -23.59 -43.47
C THR A 259 14.15 -24.98 -44.03
#